data_27f797af9301d0a7c1a977274fcfc2cb
#
_entry.id   27f797af9301d0a7c1a977274fcfc2cb
#
_cell.length_a   1.000
_cell.length_b   1.000
_cell.length_c   1.000
_cell.angle_alpha   90.00
_cell.angle_beta   90.00
_cell.angle_gamma   90.00
#
_symmetry.space_group_name_H-M   'P 1'
#
loop_
_entity.id
_entity.type
_entity.pdbx_description
1 polymer ?
#
loop_
_entity_poly.entity_id
_entity_poly.type
_entity_poly.pdbx_seq_one_letter_code
_entity_poly.pdbx_strand_id
1 'polypeptide(L)'
;KRSSPAKPTVKKKATARSVWVPDRQTVIWIDCNPQVGREMRDVHPFLVLSPHFFNEKTSLVIGLPMTTAHYNADNPFAVAVGPASGQKAGQTSYVLCHQPKSFDWRLRSAKPHPSGQLPDALFAQVCERLNQIIQI
;
A
#
# COMPACT_ATOMS: atom_id res chain seq x y z
N LYS A 1 2.16 35.19 24.32
CA LYS A 1 2.31 34.70 23.66
C LYS A 1 2.47 34.44 23.22
N ARG A 2 2.40 34.50 23.70
CA ARG A 2 2.50 33.89 23.05
C ARG A 2 2.71 33.74 22.29
N SER A 3 2.52 34.10 22.57
CA SER A 3 2.61 33.60 21.58
C SER A 3 2.71 33.52 20.94
N SER A 4 2.48 33.84 21.17
CA SER A 4 2.49 33.34 20.24
C SER A 4 2.55 33.22 19.60
N PRO A 5 2.26 33.44 19.75
CA PRO A 5 2.16 32.89 18.83
C PRO A 5 2.24 32.69 18.22
N ALA A 6 2.04 32.74 18.99
CA ALA A 6 1.97 32.08 18.08
C ALA A 6 2.03 31.73 17.63
N LYS A 7 1.85 31.86 17.43
CA LYS A 7 1.83 31.23 16.67
C LYS A 7 1.88 30.86 15.84
N PRO A 8 1.54 31.03 16.21
CA PRO A 8 1.52 30.45 15.14
C PRO A 8 1.38 30.40 14.41
N THR A 9 1.23 30.26 14.57
CA THR A 9 1.09 29.74 13.45
C THR A 9 1.09 29.43 12.61
N VAL A 10 0.93 29.58 12.78
CA VAL A 10 0.93 28.89 11.73
C VAL A 10 1.03 28.67 11.01
N LYS A 11 0.97 28.50 10.93
CA LYS A 11 1.11 27.97 10.11
C LYS A 11 1.06 27.39 9.66
N LYS A 12 0.87 27.29 9.91
CA LYS A 12 0.83 26.47 9.36
C LYS A 12 0.63 26.05 8.85
N LYS A 13 0.50 26.06 9.09
CA LYS A 13 0.34 25.38 8.49
C LYS A 13 0.14 24.91 7.89
N ALA A 14 -0.02 25.09 7.96
CA ALA A 14 -0.06 24.40 7.37
C ALA A 14 0.09 23.88 6.97
N THR A 15 0.04 23.87 7.02
CA THR A 15 0.31 23.18 6.84
C THR A 15 0.32 22.40 7.04
N ALA A 16 0.25 22.97 7.69
CA ALA A 16 0.24 21.70 7.85
C ALA A 16 -0.84 20.96 7.47
N ARG A 17 -1.28 21.23 6.74
CA ARG A 17 -2.07 20.39 6.35
C ARG A 17 -1.57 19.18 6.48
N SER A 18 -2.28 18.40 6.89
CA SER A 18 -1.82 17.11 7.12
C SER A 18 -1.29 16.54 5.85
N VAL A 19 -0.10 16.07 5.93
CA VAL A 19 0.51 15.37 4.85
C VAL A 19 0.08 13.91 4.95
N TRP A 20 -0.49 13.39 3.88
CA TRP A 20 -0.90 11.99 3.86
C TRP A 20 0.32 11.08 3.94
N VAL A 21 0.23 10.05 4.75
CA VAL A 21 1.24 9.01 4.91
C VAL A 21 0.53 7.67 4.81
N PRO A 22 1.08 6.70 4.06
CA PRO A 22 0.45 5.39 3.98
C PRO A 22 0.32 4.73 5.33
N ASP A 23 -0.78 4.01 5.54
CA ASP A 23 -1.05 3.35 6.79
C ASP A 23 -1.15 1.84 6.58
N ARG A 24 -0.86 1.07 7.63
CA ARG A 24 -0.94 -0.38 7.59
C ARG A 24 -2.34 -0.83 7.19
N GLN A 25 -2.41 -1.89 6.37
CA GLN A 25 -3.67 -2.52 5.94
C GLN A 25 -4.42 -1.70 4.90
N THR A 26 -3.87 -0.59 4.43
CA THR A 26 -4.52 0.19 3.38
C THR A 26 -3.94 -0.15 2.02
N VAL A 27 -4.76 0.03 0.99
CA VAL A 27 -4.32 -0.10 -0.38
C VAL A 27 -3.92 1.27 -0.89
N ILE A 28 -2.81 1.34 -1.59
CA ILE A 28 -2.32 2.57 -2.20
C ILE A 28 -1.97 2.33 -3.66
N TRP A 29 -1.93 3.40 -4.44
CA TRP A 29 -1.31 3.36 -5.76
C TRP A 29 0.17 3.65 -5.59
N ILE A 30 1.03 2.91 -6.30
CA ILE A 30 2.46 3.19 -6.26
C ILE A 30 3.09 2.80 -7.59
N ASP A 31 4.09 3.57 -8.01
CA ASP A 31 4.85 3.28 -9.21
C ASP A 31 5.88 2.20 -8.89
N CYS A 32 5.73 1.06 -9.53
CA CYS A 32 6.58 -0.11 -9.28
C CYS A 32 7.80 -0.18 -10.21
N ASN A 33 7.97 0.79 -11.10
CA ASN A 33 9.14 0.84 -11.99
C ASN A 33 10.37 1.33 -11.23
N PRO A 34 11.57 0.92 -11.65
CA PRO A 34 11.87 -0.09 -12.66
C PRO A 34 11.73 -1.49 -12.10
N GLN A 35 11.45 -2.44 -12.97
CA GLN A 35 11.26 -3.83 -12.60
C GLN A 35 12.17 -4.75 -13.41
N VAL A 36 12.47 -5.92 -12.83
CA VAL A 36 13.32 -6.91 -13.47
C VAL A 36 12.57 -8.23 -13.51
N GLY A 37 12.56 -8.86 -14.69
CA GLY A 37 11.97 -10.18 -14.85
C GLY A 37 10.47 -10.20 -14.58
N ARG A 38 10.06 -11.05 -13.65
CA ARG A 38 8.64 -11.28 -13.36
C ARG A 38 8.06 -10.35 -12.30
N GLU A 39 8.81 -9.37 -11.88
CA GLU A 39 8.32 -8.42 -10.89
C GLU A 39 7.27 -7.51 -11.51
N MET A 40 6.40 -6.98 -10.64
CA MET A 40 5.36 -6.05 -11.04
C MET A 40 5.97 -4.74 -11.53
N ARG A 41 5.41 -4.15 -12.59
CA ARG A 41 5.89 -2.88 -13.13
C ARG A 41 4.72 -1.91 -13.29
N ASP A 42 5.06 -0.65 -13.54
CA ASP A 42 4.11 0.45 -13.71
C ASP A 42 3.38 0.76 -12.40
N VAL A 43 2.34 1.58 -12.47
CA VAL A 43 1.56 1.97 -11.31
C VAL A 43 0.54 0.88 -11.01
N HIS A 44 0.59 0.37 -9.80
CA HIS A 44 -0.29 -0.71 -9.38
C HIS A 44 -0.82 -0.47 -7.98
N PRO A 45 -1.94 -1.09 -7.62
CA PRO A 45 -2.35 -1.16 -6.23
C PRO A 45 -1.33 -1.96 -5.41
N PHE A 46 -1.16 -1.55 -4.17
CA PHE A 46 -0.16 -2.12 -3.28
C PHE A 46 -0.74 -2.13 -1.87
N LEU A 47 -0.71 -3.29 -1.23
CA LEU A 47 -1.21 -3.43 0.13
C LEU A 47 -0.09 -3.14 1.12
N VAL A 48 -0.29 -2.14 1.97
CA VAL A 48 0.71 -1.71 2.95
C VAL A 48 0.67 -2.62 4.17
N LEU A 49 1.83 -3.14 4.56
CA LEU A 49 1.98 -3.97 5.75
C LEU A 49 2.67 -3.21 6.89
N SER A 50 3.53 -2.27 6.55
CA SER A 50 4.29 -1.53 7.56
C SER A 50 3.44 -0.43 8.19
N PRO A 51 3.68 -0.15 9.49
CA PRO A 51 2.86 0.82 10.21
C PRO A 51 3.17 2.26 9.82
N HIS A 52 2.21 3.13 10.09
CA HIS A 52 2.25 4.55 9.76
C HIS A 52 3.55 5.21 10.23
N PHE A 53 3.95 4.97 11.49
CA PHE A 53 5.13 5.65 12.02
C PHE A 53 6.40 5.24 11.27
N PHE A 54 6.50 3.97 10.86
CA PHE A 54 7.63 3.50 10.06
C PHE A 54 7.63 4.19 8.70
N ASN A 55 6.46 4.24 8.07
CA ASN A 55 6.33 4.81 6.72
C ASN A 55 6.67 6.29 6.72
N GLU A 56 6.26 6.99 7.78
CA GLU A 56 6.56 8.42 7.91
C GLU A 56 8.05 8.66 8.15
N LYS A 57 8.64 7.89 9.06
CA LYS A 57 10.04 8.11 9.47
C LYS A 57 11.04 7.74 8.40
N THR A 58 10.76 6.69 7.64
CA THR A 58 11.73 6.14 6.69
C THR A 58 11.48 6.55 5.24
N SER A 59 10.33 7.09 4.91
CA SER A 59 9.85 7.27 3.54
C SER A 59 9.64 5.96 2.80
N LEU A 60 9.72 4.83 3.49
CA LEU A 60 9.53 3.52 2.87
C LEU A 60 8.17 2.95 3.27
N VAL A 61 7.63 2.10 2.41
CA VAL A 61 6.54 1.20 2.76
C VAL A 61 7.01 -0.21 2.47
N ILE A 62 6.62 -1.14 3.32
CA ILE A 62 6.82 -2.56 3.06
C ILE A 62 5.45 -3.17 2.87
N GLY A 63 5.28 -3.90 1.79
CA GLY A 63 3.97 -4.46 1.49
C GLY A 63 3.99 -5.41 0.32
N LEU A 64 2.82 -5.62 -0.26
CA LEU A 64 2.58 -6.64 -1.28
C LEU A 64 1.87 -6.01 -2.47
N PRO A 65 2.35 -6.25 -3.69
CA PRO A 65 1.68 -5.75 -4.88
C PRO A 65 0.37 -6.49 -5.13
N MET A 66 -0.54 -5.83 -5.82
CA MET A 66 -1.83 -6.39 -6.18
C MET A 66 -2.00 -6.35 -7.68
N THR A 67 -2.75 -7.29 -8.22
CA THR A 67 -2.97 -7.41 -9.65
C THR A 67 -4.34 -7.98 -9.94
N THR A 68 -4.84 -7.75 -11.16
CA THR A 68 -6.04 -8.41 -11.65
C THR A 68 -5.70 -9.52 -12.63
N ALA A 69 -4.44 -9.86 -12.80
CA ALA A 69 -4.00 -10.89 -13.73
C ALA A 69 -4.68 -12.23 -13.39
N HIS A 70 -5.47 -12.70 -14.31
CA HIS A 70 -6.42 -13.78 -14.10
C HIS A 70 -5.79 -15.11 -13.70
N TYR A 71 -4.59 -15.39 -14.19
CA TYR A 71 -3.90 -16.65 -13.88
C TYR A 71 -3.60 -16.79 -12.37
N ASN A 72 -3.70 -15.72 -11.60
CA ASN A 72 -3.45 -15.79 -10.17
C ASN A 72 -4.56 -16.49 -9.40
N ALA A 73 -5.68 -16.80 -10.05
CA ALA A 73 -6.70 -17.66 -9.45
C ALA A 73 -6.12 -19.03 -9.05
N ASP A 74 -5.11 -19.50 -9.77
CA ASP A 74 -4.46 -20.78 -9.51
C ASP A 74 -3.12 -20.64 -8.78
N ASN A 75 -2.76 -19.43 -8.37
CA ASN A 75 -1.52 -19.16 -7.65
C ASN A 75 -1.74 -19.39 -6.16
N PRO A 76 -1.10 -20.40 -5.54
CA PRO A 76 -1.34 -20.68 -4.12
C PRO A 76 -0.87 -19.57 -3.18
N PHE A 77 -0.05 -18.65 -3.67
CA PHE A 77 0.47 -17.55 -2.87
C PHE A 77 -0.28 -16.24 -3.12
N ALA A 78 -1.31 -16.26 -3.95
CA ALA A 78 -2.15 -15.09 -4.18
C ALA A 78 -3.43 -15.22 -3.37
N VAL A 79 -3.90 -14.11 -2.83
CA VAL A 79 -5.15 -14.06 -2.07
C VAL A 79 -6.12 -13.16 -2.80
N ALA A 80 -7.28 -13.70 -3.19
CA ALA A 80 -8.34 -12.91 -3.81
C ALA A 80 -8.96 -12.01 -2.76
N VAL A 81 -9.05 -10.72 -3.06
CA VAL A 81 -9.53 -9.74 -2.08
C VAL A 81 -10.73 -8.93 -2.57
N GLY A 82 -11.39 -9.41 -3.61
CA GLY A 82 -12.62 -8.80 -4.09
C GLY A 82 -12.44 -8.06 -5.40
N PRO A 83 -13.46 -7.32 -5.83
CA PRO A 83 -13.42 -6.68 -7.14
C PRO A 83 -12.46 -5.51 -7.18
N ALA A 84 -11.83 -5.33 -8.34
CA ALA A 84 -10.96 -4.21 -8.60
C ALA A 84 -11.77 -2.95 -8.88
N SER A 85 -11.11 -1.80 -8.79
CA SER A 85 -11.71 -0.49 -9.04
C SER A 85 -11.32 0.07 -10.40
N GLY A 86 -11.99 1.12 -10.81
CA GLY A 86 -11.63 1.88 -12.01
C GLY A 86 -11.79 1.09 -13.28
N GLN A 87 -10.80 1.17 -14.15
CA GLN A 87 -10.84 0.50 -15.45
C GLN A 87 -10.83 -1.02 -15.34
N LYS A 88 -10.44 -1.53 -14.19
CA LYS A 88 -10.42 -2.97 -13.94
C LYS A 88 -11.67 -3.45 -13.23
N ALA A 89 -12.68 -2.58 -13.07
CA ALA A 89 -13.92 -2.92 -12.36
C ALA A 89 -14.53 -4.19 -12.96
N GLY A 90 -15.01 -5.06 -12.09
CA GLY A 90 -15.57 -6.34 -12.50
C GLY A 90 -14.57 -7.48 -12.50
N GLN A 91 -13.28 -7.17 -12.43
CA GLN A 91 -12.24 -8.19 -12.32
C GLN A 91 -11.87 -8.38 -10.85
N THR A 92 -11.38 -9.58 -10.52
CA THR A 92 -10.95 -9.88 -9.16
C THR A 92 -9.53 -9.35 -8.94
N SER A 93 -9.32 -8.70 -7.80
CA SER A 93 -7.97 -8.29 -7.38
C SER A 93 -7.34 -9.39 -6.54
N TYR A 94 -6.05 -9.59 -6.76
CA TYR A 94 -5.25 -10.58 -6.00
C TYR A 94 -4.07 -9.87 -5.34
N VAL A 95 -3.83 -10.21 -4.08
CA VAL A 95 -2.62 -9.77 -3.36
C VAL A 95 -1.55 -10.85 -3.57
N LEU A 96 -0.38 -10.44 -4.03
CA LEU A 96 0.71 -11.37 -4.37
C LEU A 96 1.62 -11.52 -3.15
N CYS A 97 1.32 -12.49 -2.31
CA CYS A 97 2.04 -12.67 -1.05
C CYS A 97 3.48 -13.15 -1.23
N HIS A 98 3.82 -13.63 -2.43
CA HIS A 98 5.17 -14.11 -2.73
C HIS A 98 6.08 -13.02 -3.30
N GLN A 99 5.59 -11.76 -3.32
CA GLN A 99 6.39 -10.65 -3.85
C GLN A 99 6.44 -9.47 -2.88
N PRO A 100 6.88 -9.69 -1.64
CA PRO A 100 7.01 -8.55 -0.72
C PRO A 100 8.04 -7.57 -1.25
N LYS A 101 7.71 -6.29 -1.14
CA LYS A 101 8.55 -5.21 -1.66
C LYS A 101 8.68 -4.12 -0.62
N SER A 102 9.79 -3.40 -0.71
CA SER A 102 10.00 -2.17 0.04
C SER A 102 10.22 -1.06 -0.97
N PHE A 103 9.39 -0.03 -0.93
CA PHE A 103 9.44 1.08 -1.88
C PHE A 103 9.53 2.41 -1.14
N ASP A 104 10.23 3.38 -1.74
CA ASP A 104 10.17 4.77 -1.29
C ASP A 104 8.86 5.37 -1.81
N TRP A 105 7.88 5.48 -0.93
CA TRP A 105 6.54 5.89 -1.34
C TRP A 105 6.47 7.35 -1.76
N ARG A 106 7.36 8.20 -1.25
CA ARG A 106 7.38 9.61 -1.68
C ARG A 106 7.97 9.75 -3.08
N LEU A 107 9.08 9.11 -3.34
CA LEU A 107 9.73 9.18 -4.66
C LEU A 107 8.92 8.45 -5.73
N ARG A 108 8.14 7.45 -5.34
CA ARG A 108 7.33 6.68 -6.28
C ARG A 108 5.90 7.18 -6.38
N SER A 109 5.66 8.40 -5.94
CA SER A 109 4.38 9.11 -6.12
C SER A 109 3.18 8.33 -5.63
N ALA A 110 3.31 7.73 -4.45
CA ALA A 110 2.21 6.95 -3.88
C ALA A 110 1.00 7.84 -3.59
N LYS A 111 -0.19 7.28 -3.78
CA LYS A 111 -1.45 7.97 -3.57
C LYS A 111 -2.46 7.02 -2.93
N PRO A 112 -3.44 7.55 -2.19
CA PRO A 112 -4.52 6.71 -1.68
C PRO A 112 -5.27 6.01 -2.82
N HIS A 113 -5.64 4.75 -2.58
CA HIS A 113 -6.44 3.97 -3.51
C HIS A 113 -7.89 3.98 -3.03
N PRO A 114 -8.87 3.98 -3.96
CA PRO A 114 -10.28 4.01 -3.56
C PRO A 114 -10.72 2.88 -2.64
N SER A 115 -10.04 1.72 -2.68
CA SER A 115 -10.38 0.60 -1.81
C SER A 115 -10.15 0.91 -0.34
N GLY A 116 -9.28 1.87 -0.02
CA GLY A 116 -9.00 2.24 1.36
C GLY A 116 -8.45 1.08 2.16
N GLN A 117 -9.02 0.85 3.34
CA GLN A 117 -8.56 -0.21 4.22
C GLN A 117 -9.13 -1.56 3.79
N LEU A 118 -8.27 -2.57 3.68
CA LEU A 118 -8.70 -3.92 3.37
C LEU A 118 -9.46 -4.47 4.58
N PRO A 119 -10.60 -5.16 4.37
CA PRO A 119 -11.34 -5.75 5.49
C PRO A 119 -10.46 -6.67 6.34
N ASP A 120 -10.71 -6.67 7.64
CA ASP A 120 -9.87 -7.40 8.60
C ASP A 120 -9.74 -8.88 8.27
N ALA A 121 -10.84 -9.52 7.87
CA ALA A 121 -10.81 -10.95 7.55
C ALA A 121 -9.90 -11.25 6.35
N LEU A 122 -9.93 -10.40 5.35
CA LEU A 122 -9.07 -10.56 4.18
C LEU A 122 -7.61 -10.24 4.52
N PHE A 123 -7.39 -9.23 5.32
CA PHE A 123 -6.04 -8.89 5.76
C PHE A 123 -5.43 -10.04 6.57
N ALA A 124 -6.24 -10.69 7.42
CA ALA A 124 -5.79 -11.84 8.18
C ALA A 124 -5.37 -12.98 7.26
N GLN A 125 -6.12 -13.23 6.18
CA GLN A 125 -5.76 -14.26 5.21
C GLN A 125 -4.44 -13.94 4.52
N VAL A 126 -4.22 -12.67 4.18
CA VAL A 126 -2.99 -12.24 3.54
C VAL A 126 -1.80 -12.46 4.48
N CYS A 127 -1.94 -12.05 5.74
CA CYS A 127 -0.87 -12.21 6.73
C CYS A 127 -0.56 -13.67 6.96
N GLU A 128 -1.58 -14.51 7.03
CA GLU A 128 -1.39 -15.95 7.21
C GLU A 128 -0.63 -16.54 6.02
N ARG A 129 -1.01 -16.16 4.81
CA ARG A 129 -0.36 -16.66 3.60
C ARG A 129 1.09 -16.20 3.52
N LEU A 130 1.33 -14.93 3.84
CA LEU A 130 2.68 -14.40 3.86
C LEU A 130 3.53 -15.13 4.89
N ASN A 131 2.94 -15.43 6.06
CA ASN A 131 3.65 -16.12 7.14
C ASN A 131 4.03 -17.55 6.78
N GLN A 132 3.39 -18.15 5.79
CA GLN A 132 3.79 -19.46 5.26
C GLN A 132 5.08 -19.36 4.44
N ILE A 133 5.36 -18.17 3.91
CA ILE A 133 6.53 -17.91 3.09
C ILE A 133 7.67 -17.36 3.94
N ILE A 134 7.34 -16.39 4.78
CA ILE A 134 8.28 -15.72 5.68
C ILE A 134 7.76 -15.91 7.08
N GLN A 135 8.39 -16.81 7.82
CA GLN A 135 7.95 -17.11 9.18
C GLN A 135 8.47 -16.06 10.14
N ILE A 136 7.56 -15.42 10.82
CA ILE A 136 7.87 -14.35 11.76
C ILE A 136 7.37 -14.73 13.15
#